data_3b5aa5375eb27eb103b17fd7d7dec1a8
#
_entry.id   3b5aa5375eb27eb103b17fd7d7dec1a8
#
_cell.length_a   1.000
_cell.length_b   1.000
_cell.length_c   1.000
_cell.angle_alpha   90.00
_cell.angle_beta   90.00
_cell.angle_gamma   90.00
#
_symmetry.space_group_name_H-M   'P 1'
#
loop_
_entity.id
_entity.type
_entity.pdbx_description
1 polymer ?
#
loop_
_entity_poly.entity_id
_entity_poly.type
_entity_poly.pdbx_seq_one_letter_code
_entity_poly.pdbx_strand_id
1 'polypeptide(L)'
;MTKQTKKLSAQPTVTTVNSGQKLPMVDGSGNVTLITPDNLKVGMIGTVNLNALEDGIFIMFHRKSDDFPLMVKPHKWTGYQNSGEVAEGVVLVEGGKCLVIAPTESTSNLYWSSAAISGGGFTTGDRMTAIGDWAGKANTAAQIAASTASAVTNTASYAPGFCNLYSKTNAN
;
A
#
# COMPACT_ATOMS: atom_id res chain seq x y z
N MET A 1 2.39 49.23 20.28
CA MET A 1 1.99 47.82 20.59
C MET A 1 3.24 46.97 20.54
N THR A 2 3.72 46.49 21.66
CA THR A 2 4.91 45.63 21.74
C THR A 2 4.49 44.20 21.40
N LYS A 3 4.97 43.67 20.28
CA LYS A 3 4.78 42.23 19.94
C LYS A 3 5.53 41.39 20.96
N GLN A 4 4.81 40.71 21.84
CA GLN A 4 5.39 39.67 22.68
C GLN A 4 5.70 38.43 21.83
N THR A 5 6.96 38.24 21.51
CA THR A 5 7.45 36.96 20.93
C THR A 5 7.68 35.98 22.09
N LYS A 6 6.72 35.07 22.32
CA LYS A 6 6.94 33.93 23.20
C LYS A 6 7.89 32.93 22.51
N LYS A 7 9.04 32.65 23.15
CA LYS A 7 9.97 31.63 22.61
C LYS A 7 9.29 30.25 22.58
N LEU A 8 9.36 29.58 21.48
CA LEU A 8 8.81 28.23 21.31
C LEU A 8 9.35 27.23 22.36
N SER A 9 10.60 27.44 22.83
CA SER A 9 11.25 26.62 23.85
C SER A 9 10.62 26.69 25.25
N ALA A 10 9.70 27.63 25.48
CA ALA A 10 8.98 27.79 26.75
C ALA A 10 7.58 27.14 26.74
N GLN A 11 7.20 26.46 25.68
CA GLN A 11 5.93 25.76 25.61
C GLN A 11 6.06 24.34 26.23
N PRO A 12 5.05 23.87 26.95
CA PRO A 12 5.06 22.51 27.47
C PRO A 12 5.14 21.50 26.31
N THR A 13 5.99 20.50 26.48
CA THR A 13 6.11 19.41 25.51
C THR A 13 4.82 18.58 25.49
N VAL A 14 4.14 18.54 24.37
CA VAL A 14 2.99 17.65 24.17
C VAL A 14 3.51 16.31 23.66
N THR A 15 3.37 15.27 24.47
CA THR A 15 3.82 13.90 24.13
C THR A 15 2.73 13.08 23.43
N THR A 16 1.48 13.52 23.50
CA THR A 16 0.34 12.84 22.88
C THR A 16 -0.58 13.86 22.22
N VAL A 17 -0.99 13.62 20.99
CA VAL A 17 -1.95 14.46 20.28
C VAL A 17 -3.25 13.65 20.12
N ASN A 18 -4.33 14.12 20.74
CA ASN A 18 -5.65 13.47 20.66
C ASN A 18 -6.36 13.84 19.35
N SER A 19 -7.28 13.01 18.89
CA SER A 19 -7.99 13.14 17.60
C SER A 19 -8.73 14.47 17.38
N GLY A 20 -9.10 15.19 18.43
CA GLY A 20 -9.74 16.51 18.35
C GLY A 20 -8.78 17.70 18.35
N GLN A 21 -7.49 17.49 18.55
CA GLN A 21 -6.51 18.57 18.60
C GLN A 21 -6.07 18.97 17.19
N LYS A 22 -5.74 20.26 17.02
CA LYS A 22 -5.24 20.80 15.75
C LYS A 22 -3.80 21.26 15.91
N LEU A 23 -2.95 20.88 14.97
CA LEU A 23 -1.54 21.26 14.92
C LEU A 23 -1.36 22.45 13.96
N PRO A 24 -0.64 23.51 14.35
CA PRO A 24 -0.30 24.57 13.42
C PRO A 24 0.77 24.09 12.43
N MET A 25 0.49 24.26 11.15
CA MET A 25 1.43 24.04 10.05
C MET A 25 1.67 25.37 9.36
N VAL A 26 2.90 25.61 8.93
CA VAL A 26 3.27 26.78 8.14
C VAL A 26 3.47 26.31 6.70
N ASP A 27 2.74 26.90 5.76
CA ASP A 27 2.92 26.61 4.34
C ASP A 27 4.17 27.32 3.78
N GLY A 28 4.54 26.98 2.53
CA GLY A 28 5.69 27.59 1.85
C GLY A 28 5.59 29.09 1.62
N SER A 29 4.42 29.70 1.85
CA SER A 29 4.16 31.13 1.78
C SER A 29 4.13 31.81 3.16
N GLY A 30 4.35 31.04 4.23
CA GLY A 30 4.37 31.55 5.61
C GLY A 30 2.99 31.65 6.27
N ASN A 31 1.92 31.13 5.65
CA ASN A 31 0.59 31.11 6.26
C ASN A 31 0.46 29.97 7.26
N VAL A 32 -0.22 30.24 8.38
CA VAL A 32 -0.48 29.21 9.40
C VAL A 32 -1.82 28.56 9.13
N THR A 33 -1.79 27.27 8.90
CA THR A 33 -2.98 26.41 8.74
C THR A 33 -3.07 25.41 9.90
N LEU A 34 -4.27 25.18 10.42
CA LEU A 34 -4.50 24.18 11.46
C LEU A 34 -4.84 22.84 10.82
N ILE A 35 -4.03 21.82 11.07
CA ILE A 35 -4.25 20.46 10.57
C ILE A 35 -4.60 19.51 11.73
N THR A 36 -5.57 18.63 11.51
CA THR A 36 -5.84 17.56 12.46
C THR A 36 -4.79 16.45 12.35
N PRO A 37 -4.54 15.64 13.40
CA PRO A 37 -3.65 14.49 13.32
C PRO A 37 -4.01 13.53 12.18
N ASP A 38 -5.30 13.31 11.93
CA ASP A 38 -5.76 12.43 10.85
C ASP A 38 -5.43 13.02 9.46
N ASN A 39 -5.62 14.31 9.27
CA ASN A 39 -5.24 14.97 8.02
C ASN A 39 -3.72 15.06 7.84
N LEU A 40 -2.97 15.23 8.95
CA LEU A 40 -1.51 15.15 8.90
C LEU A 40 -1.06 13.73 8.52
N LYS A 41 -1.69 12.70 9.10
CA LYS A 41 -1.46 11.30 8.78
C LYS A 41 -1.71 11.02 7.29
N VAL A 42 -2.83 11.49 6.75
CA VAL A 42 -3.15 11.40 5.31
C VAL A 42 -2.13 12.18 4.46
N GLY A 43 -1.73 13.36 4.87
CA GLY A 43 -0.73 14.17 4.16
C GLY A 43 0.67 13.54 4.18
N MET A 44 1.05 12.87 5.26
CA MET A 44 2.32 12.15 5.39
C MET A 44 2.31 10.78 4.67
N ILE A 45 1.13 10.15 4.55
CA ILE A 45 0.93 8.89 3.83
C ILE A 45 0.62 9.17 2.34
N GLY A 46 0.17 10.39 2.02
CA GLY A 46 -0.23 10.79 0.70
C GLY A 46 0.88 10.60 -0.33
N THR A 47 0.71 9.59 -1.20
CA THR A 47 1.63 9.18 -2.26
C THR A 47 3.04 8.91 -1.75
N VAL A 48 3.29 7.66 -1.36
CA VAL A 48 4.66 7.16 -1.29
C VAL A 48 5.30 7.49 -2.64
N ASN A 49 6.24 8.41 -2.65
CA ASN A 49 7.02 8.68 -3.84
C ASN A 49 7.93 7.45 -4.06
N LEU A 50 7.49 6.53 -4.90
CA LEU A 50 8.23 5.30 -5.19
C LEU A 50 9.63 5.59 -5.72
N ASN A 51 9.82 6.75 -6.39
CA ASN A 51 11.13 7.18 -6.86
C ASN A 51 12.06 7.63 -5.71
N ALA A 52 11.52 7.90 -4.53
CA ALA A 52 12.31 8.22 -3.33
C ALA A 52 12.62 6.99 -2.47
N LEU A 53 12.03 5.84 -2.77
CA LEU A 53 12.38 4.58 -2.13
C LEU A 53 13.63 4.01 -2.79
N GLU A 54 14.60 3.59 -1.98
CA GLU A 54 15.73 2.82 -2.47
C GLU A 54 15.25 1.45 -3.00
N ASP A 55 15.90 0.98 -4.05
CA ASP A 55 15.65 -0.35 -4.58
C ASP A 55 15.91 -1.42 -3.52
N GLY A 56 15.13 -2.49 -3.54
CA GLY A 56 15.32 -3.60 -2.64
C GLY A 56 14.04 -4.29 -2.20
N ILE A 57 14.20 -5.18 -1.22
CA ILE A 57 13.13 -5.98 -0.65
C ILE A 57 12.74 -5.39 0.71
N PHE A 58 11.43 -5.32 0.95
CA PHE A 58 10.85 -4.84 2.20
C PHE A 58 9.75 -5.80 2.66
N ILE A 59 9.42 -5.73 3.95
CA ILE A 59 8.25 -6.38 4.53
C ILE A 59 7.23 -5.29 4.82
N MET A 60 6.01 -5.46 4.32
CA MET A 60 4.90 -4.54 4.51
C MET A 60 3.94 -5.07 5.58
N PHE A 61 3.47 -4.18 6.44
CA PHE A 61 2.47 -4.47 7.46
C PHE A 61 1.79 -3.18 7.92
N HIS A 62 0.61 -3.29 8.55
CA HIS A 62 0.00 -2.21 9.30
C HIS A 62 0.28 -2.42 10.79
N ARG A 63 0.83 -1.38 11.42
CA ARG A 63 1.16 -1.42 12.85
C ARG A 63 -0.11 -1.55 13.69
N LYS A 64 -0.17 -2.54 14.59
CA LYS A 64 -1.36 -2.85 15.40
C LYS A 64 -1.87 -1.69 16.26
N SER A 65 -0.97 -0.82 16.71
CA SER A 65 -1.32 0.26 17.63
C SER A 65 -2.16 1.37 17.00
N ASP A 66 -2.02 1.63 15.69
CA ASP A 66 -2.61 2.78 15.02
C ASP A 66 -2.98 2.53 13.55
N ASP A 67 -2.88 1.29 13.10
CA ASP A 67 -3.11 0.86 11.71
C ASP A 67 -2.26 1.64 10.68
N PHE A 68 -1.08 2.11 11.11
CA PHE A 68 -0.18 2.86 10.24
C PHE A 68 0.59 1.91 9.32
N PRO A 69 0.54 2.09 7.98
CA PRO A 69 1.27 1.26 7.03
C PRO A 69 2.77 1.50 7.14
N LEU A 70 3.52 0.43 7.23
CA LEU A 70 4.97 0.45 7.30
C LEU A 70 5.60 -0.51 6.30
N MET A 71 6.76 -0.13 5.79
CA MET A 71 7.66 -0.99 5.03
C MET A 71 9.03 -0.98 5.71
N VAL A 72 9.53 -2.15 6.06
CA VAL A 72 10.82 -2.30 6.74
C VAL A 72 11.72 -3.26 5.99
N LYS A 73 13.03 -3.03 6.07
CA LYS A 73 14.01 -3.99 5.53
C LYS A 73 13.92 -5.32 6.29
N PRO A 74 14.14 -6.47 5.63
CA PRO A 74 14.00 -7.79 6.25
C PRO A 74 14.78 -7.97 7.55
N HIS A 75 15.99 -7.40 7.65
CA HIS A 75 16.82 -7.51 8.85
C HIS A 75 16.23 -6.80 10.09
N LYS A 76 15.26 -5.89 9.90
CA LYS A 76 14.54 -5.20 11.00
C LYS A 76 13.24 -5.91 11.38
N TRP A 77 12.77 -6.84 10.55
CA TRP A 77 11.46 -7.47 10.72
C TRP A 77 11.34 -8.27 12.02
N THR A 78 12.38 -8.98 12.45
CA THR A 78 12.35 -9.80 13.68
C THR A 78 11.91 -8.99 14.90
N GLY A 79 12.32 -7.72 15.01
CA GLY A 79 11.90 -6.85 16.12
C GLY A 79 10.40 -6.59 16.12
N TYR A 80 9.83 -6.33 14.96
CA TYR A 80 8.38 -6.11 14.80
C TYR A 80 7.59 -7.40 15.02
N GLN A 81 8.06 -8.51 14.47
CA GLN A 81 7.45 -9.82 14.66
C GLN A 81 7.41 -10.23 16.13
N ASN A 82 8.50 -10.02 16.87
CA ASN A 82 8.56 -10.27 18.32
C ASN A 82 7.60 -9.38 19.12
N SER A 83 7.26 -8.21 18.60
CA SER A 83 6.23 -7.32 19.17
C SER A 83 4.80 -7.70 18.75
N GLY A 84 4.64 -8.82 18.02
CA GLY A 84 3.35 -9.35 17.61
C GLY A 84 2.78 -8.71 16.33
N GLU A 85 3.58 -7.96 15.56
CA GLU A 85 3.16 -7.48 14.24
C GLU A 85 3.11 -8.63 13.23
N VAL A 86 2.24 -8.51 12.24
CA VAL A 86 2.01 -9.54 11.21
C VAL A 86 2.34 -8.98 9.84
N ALA A 87 3.16 -9.68 9.08
CA ALA A 87 3.47 -9.30 7.70
C ALA A 87 2.24 -9.47 6.81
N GLU A 88 1.95 -8.45 6.00
CA GLU A 88 0.86 -8.46 5.01
C GLU A 88 1.37 -8.68 3.59
N GLY A 89 2.68 -8.54 3.39
CA GLY A 89 3.29 -8.78 2.09
C GLY A 89 4.79 -8.55 2.10
N VAL A 90 5.43 -9.10 1.07
CA VAL A 90 6.80 -8.78 0.70
C VAL A 90 6.75 -7.80 -0.47
N VAL A 91 7.47 -6.70 -0.33
CA VAL A 91 7.50 -5.63 -1.33
C VAL A 91 8.85 -5.62 -2.01
N LEU A 92 8.85 -5.70 -3.33
CA LEU A 92 10.02 -5.47 -4.18
C LEU A 92 9.91 -4.06 -4.77
N VAL A 93 10.95 -3.27 -4.60
CA VAL A 93 11.09 -1.94 -5.24
C VAL A 93 12.27 -1.98 -6.19
N GLU A 94 12.05 -1.59 -7.44
CA GLU A 94 13.07 -1.53 -8.48
C GLU A 94 12.75 -0.39 -9.46
N GLY A 95 13.68 0.54 -9.60
CA GLY A 95 13.58 1.66 -10.55
C GLY A 95 12.29 2.48 -10.40
N GLY A 96 11.83 2.75 -9.18
CA GLY A 96 10.59 3.48 -8.91
C GLY A 96 9.30 2.67 -9.14
N LYS A 97 9.41 1.37 -9.41
CA LYS A 97 8.28 0.44 -9.53
C LYS A 97 8.18 -0.39 -8.26
N CYS A 98 6.98 -0.87 -7.97
CA CYS A 98 6.70 -1.64 -6.76
C CYS A 98 5.84 -2.87 -7.09
N LEU A 99 6.29 -4.03 -6.64
CA LEU A 99 5.54 -5.28 -6.67
C LEU A 99 5.31 -5.74 -5.24
N VAL A 100 4.06 -6.05 -4.90
CA VAL A 100 3.71 -6.60 -3.59
C VAL A 100 3.30 -8.05 -3.76
N ILE A 101 3.95 -8.94 -3.02
CA ILE A 101 3.67 -10.37 -2.99
C ILE A 101 2.95 -10.67 -1.68
N ALA A 102 1.74 -11.20 -1.76
CA ALA A 102 0.95 -11.62 -0.61
C ALA A 102 1.63 -12.79 0.14
N PRO A 103 1.44 -12.90 1.48
CA PRO A 103 2.03 -13.99 2.26
C PRO A 103 1.32 -15.33 2.06
N THR A 104 0.14 -15.30 1.45
CA THR A 104 -0.66 -16.50 1.18
C THR A 104 -0.94 -16.66 -0.31
N GLU A 105 -1.07 -17.88 -0.74
CA GLU A 105 -1.41 -18.26 -2.10
C GLU A 105 -2.68 -19.14 -2.11
N SER A 106 -3.22 -19.40 -3.29
CA SER A 106 -4.29 -20.35 -3.43
C SER A 106 -3.83 -21.74 -3.05
N THR A 107 -4.63 -22.47 -2.25
CA THR A 107 -4.38 -23.86 -1.86
C THR A 107 -4.64 -24.85 -3.00
N SER A 108 -5.19 -24.39 -4.13
CA SER A 108 -5.49 -25.20 -5.30
C SER A 108 -5.08 -24.49 -6.58
N ASN A 109 -4.88 -25.25 -7.64
CA ASN A 109 -4.64 -24.70 -8.97
C ASN A 109 -5.89 -23.95 -9.43
N LEU A 110 -5.70 -22.69 -9.84
CA LEU A 110 -6.76 -21.85 -10.37
C LEU A 110 -6.64 -21.76 -11.90
N TYR A 111 -7.76 -21.87 -12.58
CA TYR A 111 -7.84 -21.55 -13.99
C TYR A 111 -7.90 -20.03 -14.19
N TRP A 112 -7.56 -19.57 -15.38
CA TRP A 112 -7.67 -18.16 -15.73
C TRP A 112 -9.14 -17.73 -15.89
N SER A 113 -9.97 -18.59 -16.47
CA SER A 113 -11.37 -18.36 -16.77
C SER A 113 -12.11 -19.68 -16.94
N SER A 114 -13.44 -19.68 -16.96
CA SER A 114 -14.26 -20.86 -17.24
C SER A 114 -14.23 -21.31 -18.70
N ALA A 115 -13.89 -20.40 -19.63
CA ALA A 115 -13.74 -20.65 -21.07
C ALA A 115 -12.74 -19.64 -21.67
N ALA A 116 -12.42 -19.77 -22.94
CA ALA A 116 -11.57 -18.83 -23.63
C ALA A 116 -12.14 -17.41 -23.56
N ILE A 117 -11.31 -16.47 -23.15
CA ILE A 117 -11.64 -15.06 -23.02
C ILE A 117 -10.85 -14.26 -24.04
N SER A 118 -11.49 -13.31 -24.73
CA SER A 118 -10.83 -12.35 -25.60
C SER A 118 -10.77 -11.00 -24.93
N GLY A 119 -9.57 -10.40 -24.89
CA GLY A 119 -9.31 -9.14 -24.19
C GLY A 119 -8.97 -9.32 -22.71
N GLY A 120 -8.78 -8.22 -22.05
CA GLY A 120 -8.49 -8.21 -20.61
C GLY A 120 -7.01 -8.27 -20.28
N GLY A 121 -6.37 -7.10 -20.22
CA GLY A 121 -5.00 -6.93 -19.75
C GLY A 121 -3.95 -7.03 -20.87
N PHE A 122 -2.71 -7.03 -20.42
CA PHE A 122 -1.54 -7.10 -21.29
C PHE A 122 -1.34 -8.52 -21.82
N THR A 123 -1.09 -8.63 -23.12
CA THR A 123 -0.83 -9.92 -23.79
C THR A 123 0.42 -9.83 -24.64
N THR A 124 1.39 -10.70 -24.42
CA THR A 124 2.59 -10.80 -25.24
C THR A 124 3.09 -12.24 -25.28
N GLY A 125 3.67 -12.64 -26.41
CA GLY A 125 4.44 -13.89 -26.54
C GLY A 125 5.91 -13.73 -26.20
N ASP A 126 6.38 -12.49 -26.03
CA ASP A 126 7.77 -12.21 -25.68
C ASP A 126 7.97 -12.16 -24.16
N ARG A 127 8.82 -13.05 -23.66
CA ARG A 127 9.13 -13.17 -22.23
C ARG A 127 9.77 -11.90 -21.67
N MET A 128 10.66 -11.25 -22.41
CA MET A 128 11.36 -10.05 -21.90
C MET A 128 10.41 -8.87 -21.76
N THR A 129 9.49 -8.75 -22.70
CA THR A 129 8.40 -7.76 -22.60
C THR A 129 7.47 -8.08 -21.41
N ALA A 130 7.13 -9.35 -21.19
CA ALA A 130 6.28 -9.75 -20.05
C ALA A 130 6.93 -9.43 -18.70
N ILE A 131 8.24 -9.66 -18.54
CA ILE A 131 8.98 -9.33 -17.30
C ILE A 131 8.97 -7.81 -17.04
N GLY A 132 8.91 -6.99 -18.08
CA GLY A 132 8.82 -5.53 -17.97
C GLY A 132 7.44 -5.00 -17.57
N ASP A 133 6.40 -5.84 -17.54
CA ASP A 133 5.05 -5.41 -17.18
C ASP A 133 4.83 -5.48 -15.65
N TRP A 134 4.71 -4.30 -15.05
CA TRP A 134 4.43 -4.14 -13.62
C TRP A 134 2.98 -3.71 -13.36
N ALA A 135 2.10 -3.80 -14.35
CA ALA A 135 0.73 -3.34 -14.28
C ALA A 135 -0.26 -4.41 -13.75
N GLY A 136 0.17 -5.32 -12.87
CA GLY A 136 -0.62 -6.45 -12.39
C GLY A 136 -2.02 -6.11 -11.92
N LYS A 137 -2.18 -5.01 -11.13
CA LYS A 137 -3.50 -4.54 -10.69
C LYS A 137 -4.39 -4.13 -11.87
N ALA A 138 -3.85 -3.38 -12.82
CA ALA A 138 -4.61 -2.92 -14.00
C ALA A 138 -4.97 -4.10 -14.91
N ASN A 139 -4.06 -5.04 -15.11
CA ASN A 139 -4.30 -6.26 -15.86
C ASN A 139 -5.38 -7.13 -15.21
N THR A 140 -5.34 -7.32 -13.89
CA THR A 140 -6.39 -8.02 -13.14
C THR A 140 -7.75 -7.33 -13.32
N ALA A 141 -7.82 -6.01 -13.17
CA ALA A 141 -9.04 -5.24 -13.36
C ALA A 141 -9.61 -5.40 -14.78
N ALA A 142 -8.76 -5.37 -15.80
CA ALA A 142 -9.17 -5.58 -17.18
C ALA A 142 -9.74 -7.00 -17.42
N GLN A 143 -9.12 -8.01 -16.82
CA GLN A 143 -9.62 -9.39 -16.90
C GLN A 143 -10.94 -9.58 -16.15
N ILE A 144 -11.14 -8.93 -15.01
CA ILE A 144 -12.41 -8.89 -14.29
C ILE A 144 -13.50 -8.24 -15.15
N ALA A 145 -13.20 -7.11 -15.79
CA ALA A 145 -14.13 -6.40 -16.66
C ALA A 145 -14.50 -7.18 -17.91
N ALA A 146 -13.64 -8.08 -18.39
CA ALA A 146 -13.90 -8.97 -19.52
C ALA A 146 -14.75 -10.20 -19.16
N SER A 147 -15.12 -10.40 -17.90
CA SER A 147 -15.95 -11.52 -17.45
C SER A 147 -17.35 -11.49 -18.09
N THR A 148 -17.80 -12.62 -18.60
CA THR A 148 -19.13 -12.81 -19.21
C THR A 148 -19.82 -14.03 -18.60
N ALA A 149 -21.10 -14.24 -18.92
CA ALA A 149 -21.83 -15.44 -18.48
C ALA A 149 -21.24 -16.75 -19.04
N SER A 150 -20.58 -16.69 -20.22
CA SER A 150 -19.96 -17.85 -20.88
C SER A 150 -18.47 -17.99 -20.63
N ALA A 151 -17.81 -16.94 -20.16
CA ALA A 151 -16.37 -16.93 -19.85
C ALA A 151 -16.12 -16.15 -18.53
N VAL A 152 -16.37 -16.81 -17.42
CA VAL A 152 -16.30 -16.22 -16.07
C VAL A 152 -14.84 -16.10 -15.60
N THR A 153 -14.48 -14.94 -15.08
CA THR A 153 -13.15 -14.64 -14.50
C THR A 153 -13.23 -14.05 -13.10
N ASN A 154 -14.38 -13.49 -12.69
CA ASN A 154 -14.55 -12.58 -11.56
C ASN A 154 -14.94 -13.25 -10.23
N THR A 155 -14.83 -14.57 -10.14
CA THR A 155 -15.07 -15.31 -8.88
C THR A 155 -13.76 -15.86 -8.32
N ALA A 156 -13.74 -16.19 -7.03
CA ALA A 156 -12.57 -16.76 -6.36
C ALA A 156 -12.11 -18.12 -6.92
N SER A 157 -12.91 -18.76 -7.78
CA SER A 157 -12.56 -20.00 -8.48
C SER A 157 -11.58 -19.77 -9.64
N TYR A 158 -11.36 -18.54 -10.05
CA TYR A 158 -10.46 -18.17 -11.14
C TYR A 158 -9.38 -17.21 -10.65
N ALA A 159 -8.17 -17.29 -11.22
CA ALA A 159 -7.03 -16.50 -10.75
C ALA A 159 -7.28 -14.98 -10.69
N PRO A 160 -7.89 -14.32 -11.69
CA PRO A 160 -8.17 -12.89 -11.59
C PRO A 160 -9.17 -12.56 -10.46
N GLY A 161 -10.23 -13.36 -10.33
CA GLY A 161 -11.23 -13.18 -9.27
C GLY A 161 -10.65 -13.44 -7.88
N PHE A 162 -9.83 -14.47 -7.72
CA PHE A 162 -9.11 -14.75 -6.49
C PHE A 162 -8.24 -13.56 -6.07
N CYS A 163 -7.41 -13.04 -6.98
CA CYS A 163 -6.57 -11.88 -6.70
C CYS A 163 -7.38 -10.62 -6.38
N ASN A 164 -8.50 -10.41 -7.08
CA ASN A 164 -9.36 -9.23 -6.86
C ASN A 164 -10.11 -9.27 -5.52
N LEU A 165 -10.45 -10.46 -5.04
CA LEU A 165 -11.15 -10.69 -3.77
C LEU A 165 -10.18 -10.88 -2.59
N TYR A 166 -8.88 -10.89 -2.85
CA TYR A 166 -7.88 -11.02 -1.81
C TYR A 166 -7.93 -9.85 -0.83
N SER A 167 -7.91 -10.15 0.45
CA SER A 167 -7.82 -9.16 1.51
C SER A 167 -6.88 -9.64 2.62
N LYS A 168 -6.35 -8.73 3.43
CA LYS A 168 -5.49 -9.08 4.57
C LYS A 168 -6.16 -10.00 5.58
N THR A 169 -7.48 -9.97 5.67
CA THR A 169 -8.26 -10.85 6.56
C THR A 169 -8.29 -12.30 6.07
N ASN A 170 -7.98 -12.54 4.81
CA ASN A 170 -7.88 -13.89 4.24
C ASN A 170 -6.45 -14.46 4.36
N ALA A 171 -5.52 -13.71 4.93
CA ALA A 171 -4.11 -14.06 5.08
C ALA A 171 -3.78 -14.78 6.41
N ASN A 172 -4.80 -15.05 7.24
CA ASN A 172 -4.66 -15.76 8.53
C ASN A 172 -5.26 -17.15 8.45
#